data_8db13ae527b1f3a9ab9f12cfe6a8d00e
#
_entry.id   8db13ae527b1f3a9ab9f12cfe6a8d00e
#
_cell.length_a   1.000
_cell.length_b   1.000
_cell.length_c   1.000
_cell.angle_alpha   90.00
_cell.angle_beta   90.00
_cell.angle_gamma   90.00
#
_symmetry.space_group_name_H-M   'P 1'
#
loop_
_entity.id
_entity.type
_entity.pdbx_description
1 polymer ?
#
loop_
_entity_poly.entity_id
_entity_poly.type
_entity_poly.pdbx_seq_one_letter_code
_entity_poly.pdbx_strand_id
1 'polypeptide(L)'
;MSDRRVRVRFAPSPTGALHIGGVRTALYNYLFAKQHGGDLVFRIEDTDSNRFVPGAEEYIIESFKWLGIKFDEGVSFGGDKGPYRQSERRDIYKKYVQQLLDADKAYIAFDTPEELEAKRAEIQNFQYDCHTRSQMRNSLTLSKEEVDKLIADGKQYVVRFKIEAGREVLVNDLIRGEVRVKSDILDDKVLYKSADQLPTYHLANIVDDHLMEISHVIRGEEWLPSAPLHVLLYQAFGWEDTMPQFAHLPLLLKPDGKGKLSKRDGDRLGFPVFPLLWKDPKTGETSRGYREDGYFPEAVINFLALLGWNPGTEQEIFSLDELVPLFDISKCSKAGAKFAFEKAIWFNHEYILKKSNEEIAALFEPIVKEHCPNETSERILQVTTMMKDRVSFVHELWPLCSFFFEAPTEYDEKTAKKRWKEDSAQVMTELIGVLEGIDDFSLENQEQIVHAWVEQKEYKLGNVMNAWRLTLVGEGKGPGMFDISAFLGKEETIARMRRAIEVLG
;
A
#
# COMPACT_ATOMS: atom_id res chain seq x y z
N MET A 1 31.83 8.03 -10.47
CA MET A 1 30.41 7.66 -10.70
C MET A 1 30.17 7.78 -12.18
N SER A 2 29.61 6.78 -12.84
CA SER A 2 29.35 6.87 -14.29
C SER A 2 28.36 8.00 -14.52
N ASP A 3 28.60 8.77 -15.57
CA ASP A 3 27.73 9.89 -16.05
C ASP A 3 26.40 9.38 -16.66
N ARG A 4 26.00 8.18 -16.23
CA ARG A 4 24.85 7.45 -16.73
C ARG A 4 23.56 8.01 -16.13
N ARG A 5 22.57 8.35 -16.99
CA ARG A 5 21.24 8.77 -16.55
C ARG A 5 20.66 7.77 -15.55
N VAL A 6 20.09 8.26 -14.45
CA VAL A 6 19.43 7.40 -13.49
C VAL A 6 18.15 6.81 -14.11
N ARG A 7 18.09 5.49 -14.18
CA ARG A 7 16.91 4.73 -14.60
C ARG A 7 16.67 3.59 -13.61
N VAL A 8 15.49 3.55 -13.08
CA VAL A 8 15.03 2.52 -12.14
C VAL A 8 13.77 1.86 -12.69
N ARG A 9 13.35 0.77 -12.07
CA ARG A 9 12.15 0.07 -12.51
C ARG A 9 11.34 -0.47 -11.34
N PHE A 10 10.02 -0.49 -11.53
CA PHE A 10 9.13 -1.36 -10.80
C PHE A 10 8.65 -2.46 -11.75
N ALA A 11 8.91 -3.72 -11.38
CA ALA A 11 8.75 -4.86 -12.26
C ALA A 11 7.96 -5.99 -11.56
N PRO A 12 6.64 -5.81 -11.37
CA PRO A 12 5.81 -6.80 -10.70
C PRO A 12 5.45 -7.97 -11.61
N SER A 13 5.26 -9.16 -11.01
CA SER A 13 4.55 -10.26 -11.66
C SER A 13 3.05 -10.13 -11.44
N PRO A 14 2.20 -10.30 -12.47
CA PRO A 14 0.75 -10.15 -12.38
C PRO A 14 0.09 -11.41 -11.78
N THR A 15 0.43 -11.72 -10.53
CA THR A 15 0.03 -12.94 -9.81
C THR A 15 -1.08 -12.71 -8.78
N GLY A 16 -1.73 -11.56 -8.80
CA GLY A 16 -2.80 -11.14 -7.91
C GLY A 16 -2.70 -9.67 -7.51
N ALA A 17 -3.39 -9.30 -6.46
CA ALA A 17 -3.40 -7.92 -5.96
C ALA A 17 -2.01 -7.44 -5.53
N LEU A 18 -1.71 -6.19 -5.82
CA LEU A 18 -0.47 -5.54 -5.41
C LEU A 18 -0.47 -5.27 -3.90
N HIS A 19 0.42 -5.93 -3.16
CA HIS A 19 0.60 -5.69 -1.74
C HIS A 19 1.28 -4.32 -1.49
N ILE A 20 0.94 -3.64 -0.39
CA ILE A 20 1.54 -2.34 -0.02
C ILE A 20 3.07 -2.37 0.10
N GLY A 21 3.67 -3.52 0.36
CA GLY A 21 5.12 -3.69 0.27
C GLY A 21 5.67 -3.46 -1.14
N GLY A 22 4.93 -3.89 -2.17
CA GLY A 22 5.22 -3.59 -3.57
C GLY A 22 5.00 -2.10 -3.89
N VAL A 23 3.92 -1.51 -3.35
CA VAL A 23 3.67 -0.06 -3.47
C VAL A 23 4.83 0.75 -2.90
N ARG A 24 5.31 0.41 -1.69
CA ARG A 24 6.47 1.08 -1.07
C ARG A 24 7.72 0.94 -1.95
N THR A 25 7.96 -0.24 -2.52
CA THR A 25 9.09 -0.44 -3.43
C THR A 25 8.98 0.46 -4.67
N ALA A 26 7.80 0.56 -5.27
CA ALA A 26 7.57 1.46 -6.40
C ALA A 26 7.74 2.94 -6.00
N LEU A 27 7.22 3.33 -4.83
CA LEU A 27 7.38 4.69 -4.29
C LEU A 27 8.85 5.06 -4.10
N TYR A 28 9.68 4.18 -3.54
CA TYR A 28 11.11 4.46 -3.34
C TYR A 28 11.87 4.54 -4.67
N ASN A 29 11.51 3.72 -5.65
CA ASN A 29 12.01 3.87 -7.02
C ASN A 29 11.60 5.22 -7.63
N TYR A 30 10.34 5.63 -7.46
CA TYR A 30 9.83 6.92 -7.93
C TYR A 30 10.60 8.08 -7.30
N LEU A 31 10.70 8.10 -5.96
CA LEU A 31 11.40 9.17 -5.23
C LEU A 31 12.87 9.27 -5.66
N PHE A 32 13.55 8.13 -5.78
CA PHE A 32 14.94 8.08 -6.23
C PHE A 32 15.10 8.58 -7.67
N ALA A 33 14.25 8.12 -8.59
CA ALA A 33 14.30 8.58 -9.97
C ALA A 33 14.07 10.09 -10.07
N LYS A 34 13.00 10.59 -9.46
CA LYS A 34 12.65 12.02 -9.55
C LYS A 34 13.67 12.93 -8.90
N GLN A 35 14.25 12.53 -7.77
CA GLN A 35 15.33 13.28 -7.12
C GLN A 35 16.54 13.48 -8.03
N HIS A 36 16.86 12.47 -8.85
CA HIS A 36 18.02 12.50 -9.75
C HIS A 36 17.69 12.92 -11.19
N GLY A 37 16.48 13.42 -11.45
CA GLY A 37 16.03 13.78 -12.80
C GLY A 37 16.01 12.58 -13.76
N GLY A 38 15.84 11.38 -13.24
CA GLY A 38 15.85 10.11 -13.96
C GLY A 38 14.46 9.60 -14.32
N ASP A 39 14.41 8.35 -14.79
CA ASP A 39 13.20 7.70 -15.27
C ASP A 39 12.80 6.50 -14.40
N LEU A 40 11.49 6.34 -14.21
CA LEU A 40 10.88 5.15 -13.60
C LEU A 40 10.19 4.32 -14.68
N VAL A 41 10.69 3.10 -14.91
CA VAL A 41 10.16 2.14 -15.89
C VAL A 41 9.18 1.19 -15.24
N PHE A 42 8.04 0.94 -15.89
CA PHE A 42 7.06 -0.08 -15.50
C PHE A 42 7.15 -1.29 -16.42
N ARG A 43 7.61 -2.42 -15.88
CA ARG A 43 7.75 -3.69 -16.59
C ARG A 43 6.91 -4.77 -15.95
N ILE A 44 6.24 -5.58 -16.76
CA ILE A 44 5.46 -6.74 -16.29
C ILE A 44 6.28 -8.02 -16.46
N GLU A 45 6.50 -8.72 -15.36
CA GLU A 45 7.25 -9.99 -15.34
C GLU A 45 6.29 -11.19 -15.32
N ASP A 46 5.82 -11.56 -16.50
CA ASP A 46 4.77 -12.55 -16.77
C ASP A 46 5.29 -13.84 -17.43
N THR A 47 6.56 -14.19 -17.19
CA THR A 47 7.18 -15.42 -17.75
C THR A 47 6.62 -16.72 -17.16
N ASP A 48 5.93 -16.67 -16.02
CA ASP A 48 5.30 -17.82 -15.37
C ASP A 48 3.78 -17.80 -15.60
N SER A 49 3.33 -18.43 -16.69
CA SER A 49 1.92 -18.49 -17.06
C SER A 49 1.04 -19.22 -16.02
N ASN A 50 1.61 -20.14 -15.23
CA ASN A 50 0.85 -20.87 -14.20
C ASN A 50 0.43 -19.97 -13.03
N ARG A 51 1.15 -18.88 -12.81
CA ARG A 51 0.88 -17.93 -11.74
C ARG A 51 0.11 -16.70 -12.19
N PHE A 52 -0.16 -16.59 -13.48
CA PHE A 52 -0.94 -15.47 -14.02
C PHE A 52 -2.34 -15.40 -13.42
N VAL A 53 -2.78 -14.20 -13.07
CA VAL A 53 -4.13 -13.93 -12.55
C VAL A 53 -4.77 -12.82 -13.40
N PRO A 54 -5.89 -13.12 -14.08
CA PRO A 54 -6.62 -12.12 -14.86
C PRO A 54 -7.01 -10.90 -14.03
N GLY A 55 -6.86 -9.71 -14.62
CA GLY A 55 -7.16 -8.44 -13.95
C GLY A 55 -6.09 -7.92 -13.00
N ALA A 56 -5.02 -8.68 -12.75
CA ALA A 56 -3.95 -8.25 -11.84
C ALA A 56 -3.12 -7.08 -12.41
N GLU A 57 -2.88 -7.06 -13.72
CA GLU A 57 -2.15 -5.98 -14.38
C GLU A 57 -2.95 -4.66 -14.31
N GLU A 58 -4.22 -4.70 -14.67
CA GLU A 58 -5.12 -3.56 -14.61
C GLU A 58 -5.26 -3.03 -13.17
N TYR A 59 -5.34 -3.93 -12.21
CA TYR A 59 -5.36 -3.58 -10.79
C TYR A 59 -4.10 -2.83 -10.35
N ILE A 60 -2.92 -3.29 -10.79
CA ILE A 60 -1.64 -2.64 -10.49
C ILE A 60 -1.61 -1.23 -11.07
N ILE A 61 -2.01 -1.07 -12.33
CA ILE A 61 -2.04 0.24 -13.02
C ILE A 61 -3.01 1.19 -12.31
N GLU A 62 -4.22 0.73 -12.00
CA GLU A 62 -5.22 1.55 -11.30
C GLU A 62 -4.77 1.94 -9.89
N SER A 63 -4.06 1.03 -9.19
CA SER A 63 -3.48 1.32 -7.88
C SER A 63 -2.50 2.49 -7.93
N PHE A 64 -1.60 2.51 -8.91
CA PHE A 64 -0.64 3.61 -9.06
C PHE A 64 -1.27 4.90 -9.55
N LYS A 65 -2.30 4.81 -10.39
CA LYS A 65 -3.10 5.96 -10.80
C LYS A 65 -3.78 6.62 -9.60
N TRP A 66 -4.41 5.83 -8.72
CA TRP A 66 -5.02 6.33 -7.50
C TRP A 66 -3.99 6.96 -6.55
N LEU A 67 -2.80 6.34 -6.40
CA LEU A 67 -1.73 6.83 -5.53
C LEU A 67 -0.95 8.03 -6.12
N GLY A 68 -1.19 8.41 -7.37
CA GLY A 68 -0.49 9.50 -8.03
C GLY A 68 0.96 9.18 -8.43
N ILE A 69 1.38 7.91 -8.38
CA ILE A 69 2.72 7.49 -8.84
C ILE A 69 2.71 7.34 -10.37
N LYS A 70 3.50 8.16 -11.04
CA LYS A 70 3.58 8.21 -12.51
C LYS A 70 4.85 7.50 -12.98
N PHE A 71 4.69 6.65 -13.98
CA PHE A 71 5.80 6.02 -14.72
C PHE A 71 6.15 6.85 -15.94
N ASP A 72 7.43 6.90 -16.27
CA ASP A 72 7.92 7.64 -17.44
C ASP A 72 7.91 6.78 -18.70
N GLU A 73 8.01 5.45 -18.54
CA GLU A 73 8.11 4.46 -19.61
C GLU A 73 7.56 3.11 -19.13
N GLY A 74 7.00 2.31 -20.04
CA GLY A 74 6.58 0.96 -19.69
C GLY A 74 5.23 0.55 -20.27
N VAL A 75 4.66 -0.53 -19.75
CA VAL A 75 3.32 -1.00 -20.14
C VAL A 75 2.30 0.11 -19.93
N SER A 76 1.56 0.45 -20.99
CA SER A 76 0.56 1.53 -21.03
C SER A 76 1.12 2.96 -20.93
N PHE A 77 2.45 3.13 -20.83
CA PHE A 77 3.11 4.45 -20.73
C PHE A 77 3.97 4.78 -21.95
N GLY A 78 4.19 3.81 -22.85
CA GLY A 78 5.04 4.00 -24.03
C GLY A 78 6.53 3.89 -23.70
N GLY A 79 7.37 4.44 -24.59
CA GLY A 79 8.82 4.40 -24.49
C GLY A 79 9.46 3.64 -25.65
N ASP A 80 10.79 3.68 -25.75
CA ASP A 80 11.56 3.15 -26.88
C ASP A 80 12.31 1.83 -26.56
N LYS A 81 12.22 1.33 -25.34
CA LYS A 81 12.88 0.10 -24.88
C LYS A 81 11.94 -1.12 -24.83
N GLY A 82 10.73 -0.98 -25.37
CA GLY A 82 9.73 -2.06 -25.39
C GLY A 82 10.13 -3.30 -26.21
N PRO A 83 9.29 -4.33 -26.18
CA PRO A 83 8.10 -4.51 -25.35
C PRO A 83 8.41 -4.55 -23.83
N TYR A 84 7.41 -4.16 -23.00
CA TYR A 84 7.59 -4.10 -21.54
C TYR A 84 6.92 -5.25 -20.78
N ARG A 85 6.26 -6.18 -21.51
CA ARG A 85 5.85 -7.49 -20.97
C ARG A 85 6.89 -8.53 -21.36
N GLN A 86 7.36 -9.29 -20.40
CA GLN A 86 8.41 -10.30 -20.64
C GLN A 86 7.93 -11.41 -21.59
N SER A 87 6.66 -11.80 -21.53
CA SER A 87 6.09 -12.79 -22.46
C SER A 87 6.16 -12.39 -23.95
N GLU A 88 6.29 -11.10 -24.24
CA GLU A 88 6.41 -10.56 -25.60
C GLU A 88 7.86 -10.50 -26.10
N ARG A 89 8.85 -10.88 -25.28
CA ARG A 89 10.30 -10.72 -25.54
C ARG A 89 11.04 -12.04 -25.82
N ARG A 90 10.32 -13.11 -26.19
CA ARG A 90 10.86 -14.48 -26.37
C ARG A 90 12.11 -14.53 -27.25
N ASP A 91 12.08 -13.89 -28.42
CA ASP A 91 13.19 -13.90 -29.37
C ASP A 91 14.43 -13.19 -28.82
N ILE A 92 14.23 -12.13 -28.04
CA ILE A 92 15.30 -11.42 -27.35
C ILE A 92 16.00 -12.39 -26.39
N TYR A 93 15.27 -13.06 -25.53
CA TYR A 93 15.84 -13.97 -24.53
C TYR A 93 16.56 -15.15 -25.17
N LYS A 94 15.97 -15.72 -26.23
CA LYS A 94 16.57 -16.83 -26.95
C LYS A 94 17.97 -16.50 -27.48
N LYS A 95 18.16 -15.28 -27.98
CA LYS A 95 19.48 -14.78 -28.43
C LYS A 95 20.50 -14.79 -27.29
N TYR A 96 20.13 -14.31 -26.11
CA TYR A 96 21.04 -14.24 -24.97
C TYR A 96 21.26 -15.58 -24.29
N VAL A 97 20.29 -16.49 -24.31
CA VAL A 97 20.50 -17.91 -23.92
C VAL A 97 21.57 -18.53 -24.82
N GLN A 98 21.48 -18.37 -26.13
CA GLN A 98 22.46 -18.90 -27.08
C GLN A 98 23.85 -18.32 -26.82
N GLN A 99 23.94 -17.01 -26.57
CA GLN A 99 25.23 -16.35 -26.25
C GLN A 99 25.91 -16.99 -25.02
N LEU A 100 25.17 -17.35 -23.97
CA LEU A 100 25.74 -18.01 -22.79
C LEU A 100 26.16 -19.45 -23.10
N LEU A 101 25.42 -20.17 -23.94
CA LEU A 101 25.79 -21.51 -24.38
C LEU A 101 27.07 -21.50 -25.22
N ASP A 102 27.16 -20.60 -26.19
CA ASP A 102 28.33 -20.44 -27.07
C ASP A 102 29.59 -20.00 -26.30
N ALA A 103 29.42 -19.24 -25.22
CA ALA A 103 30.50 -18.82 -24.34
C ALA A 103 30.88 -19.85 -23.25
N ASP A 104 30.29 -21.06 -23.27
CA ASP A 104 30.47 -22.08 -22.23
C ASP A 104 30.13 -21.59 -20.80
N LYS A 105 29.19 -20.62 -20.70
CA LYS A 105 28.70 -20.08 -19.43
C LYS A 105 27.35 -20.67 -19.01
N ALA A 106 26.76 -21.48 -19.87
CA ALA A 106 25.53 -22.24 -19.61
C ALA A 106 25.60 -23.60 -20.27
N TYR A 107 24.71 -24.50 -19.88
CA TYR A 107 24.62 -25.85 -20.44
C TYR A 107 23.17 -26.33 -20.45
N ILE A 108 22.89 -27.30 -21.34
CA ILE A 108 21.58 -27.91 -21.52
C ILE A 108 21.44 -29.09 -20.54
N ALA A 109 20.32 -29.16 -19.81
CA ALA A 109 20.03 -30.24 -18.87
C ALA A 109 18.68 -30.92 -19.22
N PHE A 110 18.64 -32.24 -19.18
CA PHE A 110 17.51 -33.07 -19.57
C PHE A 110 16.86 -33.83 -18.41
N ASP A 111 17.34 -33.60 -17.17
CA ASP A 111 16.78 -34.21 -15.97
C ASP A 111 15.31 -33.83 -15.78
N THR A 112 14.46 -34.84 -15.58
CA THR A 112 13.02 -34.59 -15.33
C THR A 112 12.78 -34.18 -13.88
N PRO A 113 11.60 -33.61 -13.56
CA PRO A 113 11.24 -33.34 -12.17
C PRO A 113 11.32 -34.56 -11.26
N GLU A 114 10.94 -35.74 -11.77
CA GLU A 114 10.96 -37.02 -11.03
C GLU A 114 12.40 -37.47 -10.76
N GLU A 115 13.32 -37.33 -11.73
CA GLU A 115 14.75 -37.63 -11.57
C GLU A 115 15.39 -36.70 -10.55
N LEU A 116 15.01 -35.40 -10.56
CA LEU A 116 15.50 -34.44 -9.58
C LEU A 116 14.97 -34.75 -8.17
N GLU A 117 13.69 -35.17 -8.06
CA GLU A 117 13.11 -35.56 -6.77
C GLU A 117 13.78 -36.81 -6.19
N ALA A 118 14.06 -37.78 -7.04
CA ALA A 118 14.83 -38.99 -6.65
C ALA A 118 16.21 -38.59 -6.10
N LYS A 119 16.91 -37.63 -6.75
CA LYS A 119 18.21 -37.14 -6.27
C LYS A 119 18.11 -36.37 -4.94
N ARG A 120 17.04 -35.64 -4.71
CA ARG A 120 16.78 -34.98 -3.41
C ARG A 120 16.52 -36.00 -2.30
N ALA A 121 15.91 -37.15 -2.61
CA ALA A 121 15.69 -38.22 -1.66
C ALA A 121 16.98 -38.96 -1.33
N GLU A 122 17.89 -39.09 -2.34
CA GLU A 122 19.18 -39.77 -2.21
C GLU A 122 20.23 -38.95 -1.48
N ILE A 123 20.30 -37.63 -1.77
CA ILE A 123 21.35 -36.73 -1.29
C ILE A 123 20.71 -35.66 -0.37
N GLN A 124 21.11 -35.66 0.88
CA GLN A 124 20.64 -34.64 1.84
C GLN A 124 21.08 -33.24 1.39
N ASN A 125 20.14 -32.30 1.34
CA ASN A 125 20.35 -30.94 0.87
C ASN A 125 20.87 -30.85 -0.59
N PHE A 126 20.40 -31.77 -1.46
CA PHE A 126 20.79 -31.77 -2.86
C PHE A 126 20.55 -30.40 -3.50
N GLN A 127 21.60 -29.87 -4.13
CA GLN A 127 21.55 -28.72 -5.05
C GLN A 127 22.12 -29.15 -6.40
N TYR A 128 21.57 -28.61 -7.47
CA TYR A 128 22.13 -28.81 -8.81
C TYR A 128 23.20 -27.73 -9.01
N ASP A 129 24.47 -28.04 -8.72
CA ASP A 129 25.58 -27.10 -8.61
C ASP A 129 26.88 -27.63 -9.23
N CYS A 130 27.96 -26.91 -9.02
CA CYS A 130 29.28 -27.28 -9.51
C CYS A 130 29.81 -28.66 -9.01
N HIS A 131 29.28 -29.18 -7.91
CA HIS A 131 29.70 -30.44 -7.31
C HIS A 131 28.87 -31.63 -7.79
N THR A 132 27.58 -31.38 -8.12
CA THR A 132 26.62 -32.43 -8.43
C THR A 132 26.30 -32.57 -9.93
N ARG A 133 26.48 -31.51 -10.74
CA ARG A 133 26.14 -31.48 -12.16
C ARG A 133 26.82 -32.58 -13.00
N SER A 134 28.00 -33.06 -12.59
CA SER A 134 28.70 -34.17 -13.25
C SER A 134 28.03 -35.53 -13.07
N GLN A 135 27.07 -35.62 -12.13
CA GLN A 135 26.29 -36.86 -11.88
C GLN A 135 24.88 -36.77 -12.50
N MET A 136 24.61 -35.70 -13.23
CA MET A 136 23.29 -35.38 -13.76
C MET A 136 23.29 -35.50 -15.28
N ARG A 137 22.09 -35.60 -15.88
CA ARG A 137 21.91 -35.81 -17.33
C ARG A 137 21.91 -34.49 -18.08
N ASN A 138 23.06 -34.03 -18.51
CA ASN A 138 23.21 -32.72 -19.16
C ASN A 138 24.30 -32.75 -20.25
N SER A 139 24.43 -31.64 -20.99
CA SER A 139 25.38 -31.51 -22.09
C SER A 139 26.87 -31.53 -21.69
N LEU A 140 27.17 -31.50 -20.38
CA LEU A 140 28.53 -31.65 -19.87
C LEU A 140 28.90 -33.13 -19.62
N THR A 141 27.90 -34.00 -19.54
CA THR A 141 28.05 -35.44 -19.24
C THR A 141 27.66 -36.35 -20.41
N LEU A 142 26.86 -35.85 -21.36
CA LEU A 142 26.47 -36.50 -22.59
C LEU A 142 27.39 -36.12 -23.76
N SER A 143 27.52 -36.98 -24.76
CA SER A 143 28.19 -36.60 -26.00
C SER A 143 27.35 -35.59 -26.79
N LYS A 144 28.00 -34.86 -27.70
CA LYS A 144 27.30 -33.87 -28.54
C LYS A 144 26.21 -34.57 -29.39
N GLU A 145 26.50 -35.73 -29.93
CA GLU A 145 25.59 -36.52 -30.75
C GLU A 145 24.34 -36.93 -29.96
N GLU A 146 24.50 -37.30 -28.68
CA GLU A 146 23.37 -37.64 -27.80
C GLU A 146 22.52 -36.43 -27.51
N VAL A 147 23.14 -35.28 -27.24
CA VAL A 147 22.44 -33.99 -26.98
C VAL A 147 21.64 -33.59 -28.23
N ASP A 148 22.28 -33.57 -29.41
CA ASP A 148 21.65 -33.21 -30.68
C ASP A 148 20.48 -34.14 -31.01
N LYS A 149 20.62 -35.44 -30.76
CA LYS A 149 19.55 -36.43 -30.93
C LYS A 149 18.38 -36.17 -29.99
N LEU A 150 18.64 -35.93 -28.71
CA LEU A 150 17.56 -35.64 -27.72
C LEU A 150 16.77 -34.40 -28.12
N ILE A 151 17.44 -33.35 -28.59
CA ILE A 151 16.78 -32.12 -29.07
C ILE A 151 15.98 -32.41 -30.34
N ALA A 152 16.54 -33.15 -31.32
CA ALA A 152 15.86 -33.51 -32.56
C ALA A 152 14.63 -34.39 -32.31
N ASP A 153 14.68 -35.29 -31.32
CA ASP A 153 13.57 -36.12 -30.87
C ASP A 153 12.50 -35.34 -30.07
N GLY A 154 12.66 -34.01 -29.92
CA GLY A 154 11.70 -33.15 -29.22
C GLY A 154 11.72 -33.27 -27.69
N LYS A 155 12.79 -33.83 -27.10
CA LYS A 155 12.92 -33.94 -25.65
C LYS A 155 12.99 -32.54 -25.05
N GLN A 156 12.15 -32.27 -24.08
CA GLN A 156 12.19 -31.02 -23.33
C GLN A 156 13.47 -30.92 -22.51
N TYR A 157 14.01 -29.70 -22.43
CA TYR A 157 15.22 -29.40 -21.68
C TYR A 157 15.14 -28.02 -21.01
N VAL A 158 16.03 -27.82 -20.09
CA VAL A 158 16.27 -26.49 -19.49
C VAL A 158 17.73 -26.09 -19.77
N VAL A 159 17.97 -24.76 -19.81
CA VAL A 159 19.33 -24.23 -19.81
C VAL A 159 19.67 -23.75 -18.41
N ARG A 160 20.80 -24.25 -17.88
CA ARG A 160 21.29 -23.89 -16.55
C ARG A 160 22.54 -23.02 -16.66
N PHE A 161 22.67 -22.09 -15.73
CA PHE A 161 23.88 -21.29 -15.58
C PHE A 161 25.03 -22.18 -15.08
N LYS A 162 26.20 -22.08 -15.71
CA LYS A 162 27.38 -22.85 -15.33
C LYS A 162 28.23 -22.05 -14.34
N ILE A 163 28.01 -22.24 -13.05
CA ILE A 163 28.73 -21.53 -12.00
C ILE A 163 30.09 -22.19 -11.77
N GLU A 164 31.15 -21.41 -11.80
CA GLU A 164 32.52 -21.85 -11.49
C GLU A 164 32.72 -21.90 -9.97
N ALA A 165 33.26 -22.99 -9.45
CA ALA A 165 33.59 -23.12 -8.03
C ALA A 165 34.79 -22.23 -7.61
N GLY A 166 34.94 -21.99 -6.33
CA GLY A 166 36.11 -21.34 -5.75
C GLY A 166 36.19 -19.82 -5.94
N ARG A 167 35.13 -19.18 -6.45
CA ARG A 167 35.09 -17.72 -6.63
C ARG A 167 34.45 -17.03 -5.42
N GLU A 168 34.97 -15.88 -5.03
CA GLU A 168 34.29 -14.95 -4.14
C GLU A 168 33.49 -13.96 -4.98
N VAL A 169 32.17 -13.86 -4.73
CA VAL A 169 31.26 -12.94 -5.41
C VAL A 169 30.97 -11.79 -4.47
N LEU A 170 31.29 -10.57 -4.90
CA LEU A 170 31.03 -9.34 -4.16
C LEU A 170 29.80 -8.65 -4.70
N VAL A 171 28.83 -8.39 -3.84
CA VAL A 171 27.65 -7.54 -4.12
C VAL A 171 27.80 -6.25 -3.32
N ASN A 172 27.94 -5.13 -4.01
CA ASN A 172 27.93 -3.81 -3.37
C ASN A 172 26.47 -3.33 -3.34
N ASP A 173 25.90 -3.25 -2.14
CA ASP A 173 24.51 -2.82 -1.94
C ASP A 173 24.46 -1.46 -1.24
N LEU A 174 23.69 -0.53 -1.78
CA LEU A 174 23.59 0.84 -1.27
C LEU A 174 23.02 0.93 0.16
N ILE A 175 22.25 -0.07 0.58
CA ILE A 175 21.63 -0.12 1.91
C ILE A 175 22.36 -1.10 2.80
N ARG A 176 22.67 -2.31 2.29
CA ARG A 176 23.27 -3.42 3.08
C ARG A 176 24.78 -3.30 3.23
N GLY A 177 25.43 -2.56 2.31
CA GLY A 177 26.87 -2.50 2.19
C GLY A 177 27.42 -3.70 1.40
N GLU A 178 28.66 -4.08 1.67
CA GLU A 178 29.30 -5.23 1.02
C GLU A 178 28.71 -6.56 1.49
N VAL A 179 28.24 -7.37 0.54
CA VAL A 179 27.81 -8.75 0.76
C VAL A 179 28.74 -9.68 -0.02
N ARG A 180 29.46 -10.56 0.67
CA ARG A 180 30.39 -11.51 0.07
C ARG A 180 29.85 -12.92 0.16
N VAL A 181 29.83 -13.62 -0.96
CA VAL A 181 29.31 -14.98 -1.06
C VAL A 181 30.29 -15.85 -1.84
N LYS A 182 30.56 -17.07 -1.38
CA LYS A 182 31.32 -18.05 -2.14
C LYS A 182 30.44 -18.67 -3.22
N SER A 183 30.94 -18.77 -4.44
CA SER A 183 30.20 -19.38 -5.56
C SER A 183 29.83 -20.84 -5.33
N ASP A 184 30.58 -21.53 -4.49
CA ASP A 184 30.39 -22.96 -4.14
C ASP A 184 29.03 -23.25 -3.48
N ILE A 185 28.39 -22.25 -2.89
CA ILE A 185 27.05 -22.41 -2.27
C ILE A 185 25.91 -22.04 -3.19
N LEU A 186 26.21 -21.61 -4.41
CA LEU A 186 25.22 -21.21 -5.39
C LEU A 186 24.88 -22.40 -6.30
N ASP A 187 23.61 -22.65 -6.52
CA ASP A 187 23.14 -23.66 -7.46
C ASP A 187 23.11 -23.11 -8.91
N ASP A 188 23.34 -24.02 -9.87
CA ASP A 188 23.25 -23.76 -11.30
C ASP A 188 21.78 -23.51 -11.68
N LYS A 189 21.28 -22.31 -11.42
CA LYS A 189 19.88 -21.94 -11.64
C LYS A 189 19.45 -22.18 -13.08
N VAL A 190 18.22 -22.64 -13.25
CA VAL A 190 17.59 -22.68 -14.55
C VAL A 190 17.42 -21.25 -15.07
N LEU A 191 17.93 -20.98 -16.24
CA LEU A 191 17.82 -19.70 -16.93
C LEU A 191 16.72 -19.70 -17.98
N TYR A 192 16.46 -20.86 -18.64
CA TYR A 192 15.54 -20.96 -19.76
C TYR A 192 14.88 -22.35 -19.79
N LYS A 193 13.63 -22.39 -20.23
CA LYS A 193 12.85 -23.63 -20.41
C LYS A 193 12.44 -23.77 -21.87
N SER A 194 12.78 -24.88 -22.49
CA SER A 194 12.41 -25.15 -23.89
C SER A 194 10.91 -25.36 -24.07
N ALA A 195 10.21 -25.85 -23.04
CA ALA A 195 8.76 -26.10 -23.06
C ALA A 195 7.96 -24.83 -23.31
N ASP A 196 8.28 -23.76 -22.60
CA ASP A 196 7.56 -22.48 -22.63
C ASP A 196 8.21 -21.49 -23.61
N GLN A 197 9.43 -21.79 -24.06
CA GLN A 197 10.32 -20.89 -24.81
C GLN A 197 10.51 -19.54 -24.10
N LEU A 198 10.51 -19.58 -22.78
CA LEU A 198 10.66 -18.41 -21.91
C LEU A 198 11.80 -18.59 -20.90
N PRO A 199 12.48 -17.49 -20.55
CA PRO A 199 13.46 -17.51 -19.47
C PRO A 199 12.79 -17.62 -18.11
N THR A 200 13.58 -18.02 -17.12
CA THR A 200 13.20 -17.78 -15.73
C THR A 200 13.51 -16.35 -15.33
N TYR A 201 12.99 -15.93 -14.17
CA TYR A 201 13.23 -14.61 -13.59
C TYR A 201 14.69 -14.16 -13.67
N HIS A 202 15.65 -15.05 -13.36
CA HIS A 202 17.06 -14.67 -13.26
C HIS A 202 17.63 -14.15 -14.59
N LEU A 203 17.38 -14.82 -15.70
CA LEU A 203 17.86 -14.38 -17.01
C LEU A 203 17.03 -13.20 -17.53
N ALA A 204 15.70 -13.28 -17.43
CA ALA A 204 14.81 -12.24 -17.93
C ALA A 204 15.14 -10.88 -17.28
N ASN A 205 15.29 -10.85 -15.95
CA ASN A 205 15.60 -9.66 -15.20
C ASN A 205 16.91 -8.99 -15.66
N ILE A 206 17.99 -9.79 -15.81
CA ILE A 206 19.31 -9.28 -16.21
C ILE A 206 19.30 -8.75 -17.64
N VAL A 207 18.71 -9.48 -18.56
CA VAL A 207 18.62 -9.06 -19.98
C VAL A 207 17.81 -7.77 -20.12
N ASP A 208 16.68 -7.72 -19.43
CA ASP A 208 15.80 -6.54 -19.51
C ASP A 208 16.42 -5.33 -18.82
N ASP A 209 17.01 -5.50 -17.65
CA ASP A 209 17.68 -4.39 -16.95
C ASP A 209 18.85 -3.84 -17.78
N HIS A 210 19.60 -4.71 -18.50
CA HIS A 210 20.64 -4.28 -19.41
C HIS A 210 20.07 -3.51 -20.62
N LEU A 211 19.09 -4.09 -21.34
CA LEU A 211 18.52 -3.50 -22.56
C LEU A 211 17.69 -2.24 -22.29
N MET A 212 17.06 -2.15 -21.13
CA MET A 212 16.33 -0.97 -20.67
C MET A 212 17.25 0.05 -19.97
N GLU A 213 18.56 -0.21 -19.95
CA GLU A 213 19.58 0.69 -19.40
C GLU A 213 19.34 1.04 -17.92
N ILE A 214 18.82 0.08 -17.14
CA ILE A 214 18.58 0.28 -15.71
C ILE A 214 19.90 0.52 -14.99
N SER A 215 19.98 1.64 -14.27
CA SER A 215 21.18 2.07 -13.55
C SER A 215 21.17 1.61 -12.09
N HIS A 216 19.98 1.48 -11.49
CA HIS A 216 19.80 1.07 -10.10
C HIS A 216 18.64 0.07 -9.98
N VAL A 217 18.88 -1.02 -9.25
CA VAL A 217 17.90 -2.04 -8.92
C VAL A 217 17.50 -1.89 -7.45
N ILE A 218 16.40 -1.18 -7.20
CA ILE A 218 15.82 -0.99 -5.87
C ILE A 218 14.67 -1.98 -5.73
N ARG A 219 14.79 -2.96 -4.80
CA ARG A 219 13.81 -4.05 -4.62
C ARG A 219 13.80 -4.57 -3.17
N GLY A 220 12.85 -5.42 -2.82
CA GLY A 220 12.77 -6.02 -1.50
C GLY A 220 13.96 -6.94 -1.18
N GLU A 221 14.34 -7.02 0.09
CA GLU A 221 15.49 -7.82 0.57
C GLU A 221 15.30 -9.33 0.39
N GLU A 222 14.08 -9.80 0.13
CA GLU A 222 13.82 -11.20 -0.24
C GLU A 222 14.58 -11.63 -1.51
N TRP A 223 15.01 -10.68 -2.32
CA TRP A 223 15.80 -10.91 -3.54
C TRP A 223 17.32 -10.80 -3.32
N LEU A 224 17.77 -10.41 -2.12
CA LEU A 224 19.21 -10.32 -1.81
C LEU A 224 19.95 -11.65 -2.04
N PRO A 225 19.40 -12.83 -1.69
CA PRO A 225 20.06 -14.11 -1.98
C PRO A 225 20.30 -14.37 -3.48
N SER A 226 19.55 -13.72 -4.38
CA SER A 226 19.74 -13.84 -5.82
C SER A 226 20.78 -12.88 -6.40
N ALA A 227 21.19 -11.85 -5.63
CA ALA A 227 22.10 -10.83 -6.13
C ALA A 227 23.48 -11.37 -6.53
N PRO A 228 24.12 -12.33 -5.80
CA PRO A 228 25.37 -12.91 -6.24
C PRO A 228 25.27 -13.62 -7.61
N LEU A 229 24.18 -14.34 -7.84
CA LEU A 229 23.90 -14.97 -9.15
C LEU A 229 23.77 -13.91 -10.26
N HIS A 230 23.10 -12.81 -9.96
CA HIS A 230 22.93 -11.72 -10.93
C HIS A 230 24.26 -11.07 -11.27
N VAL A 231 25.13 -10.81 -10.30
CA VAL A 231 26.51 -10.32 -10.53
C VAL A 231 27.27 -11.27 -11.45
N LEU A 232 27.22 -12.59 -11.20
CA LEU A 232 27.86 -13.58 -12.04
C LEU A 232 27.30 -13.61 -13.47
N LEU A 233 26.00 -13.40 -13.66
CA LEU A 233 25.38 -13.29 -14.98
C LEU A 233 25.83 -12.06 -15.74
N TYR A 234 25.90 -10.87 -15.09
CA TYR A 234 26.48 -9.68 -15.70
C TYR A 234 27.93 -9.92 -16.16
N GLN A 235 28.74 -10.58 -15.35
CA GLN A 235 30.12 -10.97 -15.68
C GLN A 235 30.16 -11.96 -16.86
N ALA A 236 29.26 -12.96 -16.87
CA ALA A 236 29.19 -13.95 -17.95
C ALA A 236 28.84 -13.35 -19.30
N PHE A 237 28.09 -12.25 -19.31
CA PHE A 237 27.79 -11.48 -20.52
C PHE A 237 28.85 -10.45 -20.88
N GLY A 238 29.81 -10.15 -20.01
CA GLY A 238 30.76 -9.05 -20.18
C GLY A 238 30.12 -7.67 -19.99
N TRP A 239 29.12 -7.58 -19.12
CA TRP A 239 28.32 -6.36 -18.88
C TRP A 239 28.65 -5.68 -17.55
N GLU A 240 29.84 -5.88 -16.99
CA GLU A 240 30.23 -5.30 -15.70
C GLU A 240 30.10 -3.77 -15.70
N ASP A 241 30.48 -3.12 -16.79
CA ASP A 241 30.41 -1.66 -16.94
C ASP A 241 28.97 -1.11 -16.94
N THR A 242 28.00 -1.95 -17.33
CA THR A 242 26.57 -1.59 -17.37
C THR A 242 25.76 -2.21 -16.26
N MET A 243 26.38 -2.99 -15.37
CA MET A 243 25.71 -3.58 -14.22
C MET A 243 25.11 -2.48 -13.33
N PRO A 244 23.83 -2.59 -12.93
CA PRO A 244 23.20 -1.63 -12.05
C PRO A 244 23.77 -1.70 -10.64
N GLN A 245 23.66 -0.61 -9.91
CA GLN A 245 23.86 -0.61 -8.46
C GLN A 245 22.62 -1.26 -7.79
N PHE A 246 22.86 -2.03 -6.74
CA PHE A 246 21.78 -2.72 -6.03
C PHE A 246 21.41 -1.99 -4.73
N ALA A 247 20.13 -2.00 -4.40
CA ALA A 247 19.60 -1.53 -3.12
C ALA A 247 18.47 -2.45 -2.66
N HIS A 248 18.69 -3.20 -1.58
CA HIS A 248 17.70 -4.13 -1.04
C HIS A 248 16.99 -3.54 0.17
N LEU A 249 15.73 -3.19 -0.02
CA LEU A 249 14.86 -2.56 0.96
C LEU A 249 14.46 -3.55 2.05
N PRO A 250 14.36 -3.09 3.32
CA PRO A 250 13.93 -3.95 4.43
C PRO A 250 12.49 -4.44 4.25
N LEU A 251 12.18 -5.62 4.79
CA LEU A 251 10.81 -6.15 4.81
C LEU A 251 9.87 -5.24 5.62
N LEU A 252 8.61 -5.22 5.22
CA LEU A 252 7.52 -4.79 6.10
C LEU A 252 7.20 -5.96 7.04
N LEU A 253 7.35 -5.71 8.33
CA LEU A 253 7.11 -6.69 9.39
C LEU A 253 5.69 -6.51 9.95
N LYS A 254 5.15 -7.59 10.51
CA LYS A 254 3.92 -7.56 11.29
C LYS A 254 4.00 -6.52 12.42
N PRO A 255 2.86 -6.08 12.98
CA PRO A 255 2.85 -5.13 14.10
C PRO A 255 3.67 -5.57 15.32
N ASP A 256 3.74 -6.88 15.58
CA ASP A 256 4.57 -7.47 16.65
C ASP A 256 6.07 -7.55 16.29
N GLY A 257 6.44 -7.20 15.06
CA GLY A 257 7.81 -7.27 14.55
C GLY A 257 8.28 -8.68 14.18
N LYS A 258 7.43 -9.69 14.25
CA LYS A 258 7.79 -11.10 14.02
C LYS A 258 7.36 -11.61 12.64
N GLY A 259 8.25 -11.50 11.68
CA GLY A 259 8.04 -12.00 10.33
C GLY A 259 7.38 -11.00 9.37
N LYS A 260 7.37 -11.34 8.09
CA LYS A 260 6.88 -10.51 6.99
C LYS A 260 5.37 -10.31 7.10
N LEU A 261 4.92 -9.07 6.88
CA LEU A 261 3.51 -8.73 6.78
C LEU A 261 2.86 -9.44 5.58
N SER A 262 1.70 -10.03 5.79
CA SER A 262 0.94 -10.78 4.79
C SER A 262 -0.55 -10.39 4.74
N LYS A 263 -1.24 -10.79 3.66
CA LYS A 263 -2.71 -10.65 3.55
C LYS A 263 -3.43 -11.16 4.79
N ARG A 264 -3.10 -12.38 5.25
CA ARG A 264 -3.75 -13.00 6.43
C ARG A 264 -3.60 -12.17 7.70
N ASP A 265 -2.52 -11.41 7.83
CA ASP A 265 -2.32 -10.54 8.99
C ASP A 265 -3.28 -9.34 8.93
N GLY A 266 -3.46 -8.73 7.75
CA GLY A 266 -4.43 -7.67 7.52
C GLY A 266 -5.87 -8.13 7.80
N ASP A 267 -6.28 -9.26 7.23
CA ASP A 267 -7.61 -9.84 7.43
C ASP A 267 -7.89 -10.12 8.91
N ARG A 268 -6.91 -10.70 9.64
CA ARG A 268 -7.03 -11.02 11.07
C ARG A 268 -7.09 -9.79 11.97
N LEU A 269 -6.36 -8.74 11.64
CA LEU A 269 -6.21 -7.53 12.47
C LEU A 269 -7.11 -6.37 12.01
N GLY A 270 -7.86 -6.56 10.92
CA GLY A 270 -8.87 -5.63 10.46
C GLY A 270 -8.34 -4.39 9.72
N PHE A 271 -7.16 -4.45 9.12
CA PHE A 271 -6.62 -3.36 8.30
C PHE A 271 -6.28 -3.82 6.86
N PRO A 272 -6.37 -2.91 5.87
CA PRO A 272 -6.05 -3.25 4.49
C PRO A 272 -4.53 -3.42 4.29
N VAL A 273 -4.16 -4.33 3.38
CA VAL A 273 -2.78 -4.50 2.91
C VAL A 273 -2.66 -4.32 1.40
N PHE A 274 -3.74 -3.88 0.76
CA PHE A 274 -3.84 -3.61 -0.67
C PHE A 274 -4.27 -2.17 -0.91
N PRO A 275 -3.79 -1.49 -1.95
CA PRO A 275 -4.22 -0.12 -2.27
C PRO A 275 -5.72 -0.01 -2.56
N LEU A 276 -6.27 -0.96 -3.32
CA LEU A 276 -7.66 -1.00 -3.76
C LEU A 276 -8.31 -2.31 -3.33
N LEU A 277 -9.63 -2.34 -3.29
CA LEU A 277 -10.40 -3.57 -3.12
C LEU A 277 -10.04 -4.57 -4.22
N TRP A 278 -9.78 -5.81 -3.82
CA TRP A 278 -9.49 -6.90 -4.73
C TRP A 278 -10.49 -8.04 -4.56
N LYS A 279 -11.11 -8.44 -5.65
CA LYS A 279 -11.88 -9.69 -5.69
C LYS A 279 -11.09 -10.70 -6.49
N ASP A 280 -10.62 -11.75 -5.82
CA ASP A 280 -9.82 -12.80 -6.45
C ASP A 280 -10.67 -13.58 -7.48
N PRO A 281 -10.28 -13.59 -8.77
CA PRO A 281 -11.10 -14.22 -9.80
C PRO A 281 -11.11 -15.75 -9.71
N LYS A 282 -10.17 -16.38 -8.99
CA LYS A 282 -10.07 -17.83 -8.81
C LYS A 282 -10.86 -18.31 -7.60
N THR A 283 -10.81 -17.59 -6.50
CA THR A 283 -11.44 -17.99 -5.22
C THR A 283 -12.74 -17.25 -4.94
N GLY A 284 -12.96 -16.09 -5.56
CA GLY A 284 -14.07 -15.19 -5.28
C GLY A 284 -13.91 -14.40 -3.97
N GLU A 285 -12.83 -14.62 -3.21
CA GLU A 285 -12.55 -13.88 -1.99
C GLU A 285 -12.35 -12.38 -2.25
N THR A 286 -12.95 -11.57 -1.40
CA THR A 286 -12.78 -10.11 -1.44
C THR A 286 -11.82 -9.67 -0.34
N SER A 287 -10.83 -8.86 -0.72
CA SER A 287 -9.87 -8.24 0.20
C SER A 287 -10.07 -6.72 0.20
N ARG A 288 -10.07 -6.13 1.38
CA ARG A 288 -10.23 -4.68 1.57
C ARG A 288 -9.06 -3.91 0.95
N GLY A 289 -9.38 -2.71 0.47
CA GLY A 289 -8.39 -1.76 -0.04
C GLY A 289 -8.37 -0.47 0.77
N TYR A 290 -7.21 0.20 0.79
CA TYR A 290 -7.07 1.50 1.46
C TYR A 290 -8.07 2.53 0.93
N ARG A 291 -8.29 2.56 -0.40
CA ARG A 291 -9.24 3.48 -1.04
C ARG A 291 -10.67 3.27 -0.54
N GLU A 292 -11.14 2.03 -0.53
CA GLU A 292 -12.51 1.68 -0.13
C GLU A 292 -12.71 1.79 1.39
N ASP A 293 -11.64 1.69 2.16
CA ASP A 293 -11.66 1.98 3.60
C ASP A 293 -11.66 3.48 3.91
N GLY A 294 -11.55 4.34 2.89
CA GLY A 294 -11.66 5.80 3.03
C GLY A 294 -10.33 6.52 3.30
N TYR A 295 -9.18 5.87 3.09
CA TYR A 295 -7.89 6.54 3.17
C TYR A 295 -7.65 7.45 1.98
N PHE A 296 -7.06 8.60 2.21
CA PHE A 296 -6.55 9.47 1.16
C PHE A 296 -5.26 8.90 0.56
N PRO A 297 -5.07 8.97 -0.76
CA PRO A 297 -3.86 8.47 -1.40
C PRO A 297 -2.60 9.15 -0.87
N GLU A 298 -2.66 10.45 -0.58
CA GLU A 298 -1.55 11.22 -0.01
C GLU A 298 -1.16 10.70 1.39
N ALA A 299 -2.15 10.33 2.21
CA ALA A 299 -1.91 9.76 3.53
C ALA A 299 -1.22 8.40 3.44
N VAL A 300 -1.65 7.55 2.50
CA VAL A 300 -1.04 6.24 2.25
C VAL A 300 0.40 6.40 1.75
N ILE A 301 0.64 7.29 0.80
CA ILE A 301 1.99 7.58 0.28
C ILE A 301 2.91 8.06 1.39
N ASN A 302 2.49 9.04 2.18
CA ASN A 302 3.29 9.59 3.27
C ASN A 302 3.60 8.54 4.34
N PHE A 303 2.61 7.75 4.73
CA PHE A 303 2.80 6.64 5.65
C PHE A 303 3.81 5.61 5.12
N LEU A 304 3.66 5.17 3.86
CA LEU A 304 4.57 4.20 3.25
C LEU A 304 5.99 4.74 3.06
N ALA A 305 6.14 6.03 2.78
CA ALA A 305 7.44 6.67 2.63
C ALA A 305 8.28 6.57 3.92
N LEU A 306 7.65 6.71 5.08
CA LEU A 306 8.33 6.65 6.38
C LEU A 306 8.47 5.21 6.94
N LEU A 307 8.01 4.19 6.22
CA LEU A 307 8.20 2.80 6.61
C LEU A 307 9.57 2.27 6.17
N GLY A 308 10.56 2.45 7.03
CA GLY A 308 11.93 2.00 6.81
C GLY A 308 12.86 3.06 6.21
N TRP A 309 12.42 4.29 6.13
CA TRP A 309 13.20 5.48 5.79
C TRP A 309 12.78 6.66 6.66
N ASN A 310 13.71 7.59 6.91
CA ASN A 310 13.45 8.83 7.64
C ASN A 310 14.33 9.97 7.10
N PRO A 311 13.78 11.17 6.83
CA PRO A 311 14.56 12.31 6.33
C PRO A 311 15.55 12.86 7.35
N GLY A 312 15.37 12.58 8.65
CA GLY A 312 16.19 13.09 9.75
C GLY A 312 15.67 14.43 10.30
N THR A 313 14.40 14.75 10.06
CA THR A 313 13.69 15.90 10.61
C THR A 313 12.57 15.47 11.54
N GLU A 314 12.01 16.40 12.31
CA GLU A 314 10.82 16.15 13.15
C GLU A 314 9.51 16.19 12.35
N GLN A 315 9.54 16.69 11.11
CA GLN A 315 8.39 16.72 10.24
C GLN A 315 7.98 15.30 9.85
N GLU A 316 6.68 14.99 9.92
CA GLU A 316 6.12 13.69 9.53
C GLU A 316 5.15 13.82 8.35
N ILE A 317 4.53 14.97 8.13
CA ILE A 317 3.54 15.17 7.07
C ILE A 317 4.19 15.82 5.85
N PHE A 318 4.25 15.06 4.76
CA PHE A 318 4.89 15.43 3.51
C PHE A 318 3.99 15.15 2.32
N SER A 319 3.87 16.08 1.40
CA SER A 319 3.39 15.78 0.05
C SER A 319 4.40 14.91 -0.71
N LEU A 320 3.96 14.29 -1.80
CA LEU A 320 4.86 13.50 -2.67
C LEU A 320 6.00 14.37 -3.23
N ASP A 321 5.71 15.63 -3.58
CA ASP A 321 6.71 16.56 -4.12
C ASP A 321 7.73 17.00 -3.06
N GLU A 322 7.33 17.14 -1.79
CA GLU A 322 8.24 17.42 -0.68
C GLU A 322 9.14 16.22 -0.35
N LEU A 323 8.65 14.99 -0.55
CA LEU A 323 9.44 13.77 -0.33
C LEU A 323 10.58 13.62 -1.34
N VAL A 324 10.40 14.04 -2.59
CA VAL A 324 11.40 13.87 -3.67
C VAL A 324 12.76 14.46 -3.30
N PRO A 325 12.91 15.74 -2.94
CA PRO A 325 14.23 16.31 -2.62
C PRO A 325 14.83 15.78 -1.31
N LEU A 326 14.01 15.22 -0.42
CA LEU A 326 14.45 14.72 0.89
C LEU A 326 14.90 13.25 0.84
N PHE A 327 14.46 12.50 -0.18
CA PHE A 327 14.71 11.07 -0.24
C PHE A 327 16.20 10.78 -0.43
N ASP A 328 16.76 9.96 0.46
CA ASP A 328 18.14 9.48 0.41
C ASP A 328 18.15 7.98 0.69
N ILE A 329 18.47 7.20 -0.34
CA ILE A 329 18.48 5.74 -0.28
C ILE A 329 19.44 5.20 0.80
N SER A 330 20.49 5.93 1.12
CA SER A 330 21.47 5.54 2.14
C SER A 330 20.92 5.64 3.57
N LYS A 331 19.84 6.41 3.76
CA LYS A 331 19.11 6.54 5.03
C LYS A 331 18.05 5.47 5.25
N CYS A 332 17.87 4.56 4.29
CA CYS A 332 16.99 3.42 4.48
C CYS A 332 17.51 2.51 5.60
N SER A 333 16.59 2.08 6.47
CA SER A 333 16.91 1.16 7.56
C SER A 333 17.41 -0.19 7.02
N LYS A 334 18.39 -0.77 7.70
CA LYS A 334 18.81 -2.17 7.46
C LYS A 334 17.87 -3.16 8.14
N ALA A 335 17.18 -2.75 9.21
CA ALA A 335 16.23 -3.59 9.93
C ALA A 335 14.84 -3.51 9.28
N GLY A 336 14.05 -4.59 9.41
CA GLY A 336 12.67 -4.60 8.95
C GLY A 336 11.84 -3.50 9.62
N ALA A 337 10.92 -2.89 8.85
CA ALA A 337 10.04 -1.84 9.32
C ALA A 337 8.75 -2.44 9.90
N LYS A 338 8.47 -2.19 11.18
CA LYS A 338 7.20 -2.61 11.81
C LYS A 338 6.03 -1.82 11.22
N PHE A 339 5.00 -2.54 10.83
CA PHE A 339 3.78 -1.95 10.32
C PHE A 339 2.86 -1.59 11.49
N ALA A 340 2.68 -0.30 11.75
CA ALA A 340 1.76 0.21 12.77
C ALA A 340 0.52 0.79 12.07
N PHE A 341 -0.60 0.05 12.06
CA PHE A 341 -1.81 0.48 11.35
C PHE A 341 -2.44 1.71 12.00
N GLU A 342 -2.30 1.88 13.32
CA GLU A 342 -2.75 3.10 14.01
C GLU A 342 -2.06 4.35 13.48
N LYS A 343 -0.80 4.22 13.06
CA LYS A 343 -0.06 5.32 12.44
C LYS A 343 -0.65 5.68 11.07
N ALA A 344 -1.13 4.69 10.30
CA ALA A 344 -1.82 4.95 9.03
C ALA A 344 -3.12 5.73 9.24
N ILE A 345 -3.90 5.37 10.28
CA ILE A 345 -5.12 6.11 10.67
C ILE A 345 -4.77 7.54 11.07
N TRP A 346 -3.73 7.71 11.89
CA TRP A 346 -3.25 9.03 12.29
C TRP A 346 -2.84 9.89 11.06
N PHE A 347 -2.12 9.33 10.10
CA PHE A 347 -1.81 10.03 8.86
C PHE A 347 -3.07 10.48 8.14
N ASN A 348 -4.09 9.62 8.04
CA ASN A 348 -5.34 9.98 7.38
C ASN A 348 -6.05 11.14 8.08
N HIS A 349 -6.07 11.12 9.42
CA HIS A 349 -6.59 12.22 10.22
C HIS A 349 -5.86 13.56 9.94
N GLU A 350 -4.53 13.55 9.92
CA GLU A 350 -3.73 14.74 9.63
C GLU A 350 -4.03 15.32 8.24
N TYR A 351 -4.29 14.43 7.26
CA TYR A 351 -4.70 14.88 5.92
C TYR A 351 -6.14 15.40 5.88
N ILE A 352 -7.05 14.88 6.71
CA ILE A 352 -8.38 15.49 6.91
C ILE A 352 -8.23 16.93 7.45
N LEU A 353 -7.37 17.13 8.45
CA LEU A 353 -7.14 18.47 9.02
C LEU A 353 -6.55 19.46 7.99
N LYS A 354 -5.65 19.00 7.14
CA LYS A 354 -5.02 19.81 6.07
C LYS A 354 -5.96 20.20 4.94
N LYS A 355 -6.94 19.35 4.60
CA LYS A 355 -7.91 19.64 3.54
C LYS A 355 -8.87 20.74 3.98
N SER A 356 -9.34 21.55 3.03
CA SER A 356 -10.31 22.60 3.33
C SER A 356 -11.66 22.00 3.81
N ASN A 357 -12.47 22.83 4.46
CA ASN A 357 -13.81 22.38 4.89
C ASN A 357 -14.68 22.03 3.68
N GLU A 358 -14.53 22.79 2.59
CA GLU A 358 -15.23 22.60 1.33
C GLU A 358 -14.86 21.27 0.67
N GLU A 359 -13.56 20.90 0.66
CA GLU A 359 -13.10 19.61 0.13
C GLU A 359 -13.70 18.43 0.92
N ILE A 360 -13.68 18.51 2.25
CA ILE A 360 -14.25 17.45 3.09
C ILE A 360 -15.78 17.43 2.98
N ALA A 361 -16.43 18.61 2.92
CA ALA A 361 -17.89 18.70 2.73
C ALA A 361 -18.33 18.07 1.41
N ALA A 362 -17.58 18.29 0.32
CA ALA A 362 -17.87 17.68 -0.99
C ALA A 362 -17.77 16.15 -0.97
N LEU A 363 -16.87 15.59 -0.14
CA LEU A 363 -16.76 14.15 0.07
C LEU A 363 -17.84 13.60 1.01
N PHE A 364 -18.33 14.40 1.94
CA PHE A 364 -19.38 14.05 2.89
C PHE A 364 -20.79 14.18 2.28
N GLU A 365 -20.98 15.10 1.35
CA GLU A 365 -22.30 15.40 0.74
C GLU A 365 -23.00 14.16 0.15
N PRO A 366 -22.37 13.26 -0.61
CA PRO A 366 -23.02 12.05 -1.08
C PRO A 366 -23.56 11.17 0.04
N ILE A 367 -22.83 11.07 1.17
CA ILE A 367 -23.25 10.29 2.33
C ILE A 367 -24.48 10.92 2.99
N VAL A 368 -24.49 12.23 3.16
CA VAL A 368 -25.67 12.95 3.72
C VAL A 368 -26.87 12.79 2.81
N LYS A 369 -26.69 12.95 1.49
CA LYS A 369 -27.79 12.87 0.51
C LYS A 369 -28.39 11.47 0.34
N GLU A 370 -27.66 10.43 0.72
CA GLU A 370 -28.21 9.07 0.80
C GLU A 370 -29.33 8.97 1.84
N HIS A 371 -29.22 9.69 2.95
CA HIS A 371 -30.19 9.73 4.04
C HIS A 371 -31.16 10.91 3.91
N CYS A 372 -30.66 12.08 3.56
CA CYS A 372 -31.36 13.36 3.48
C CYS A 372 -31.23 13.94 2.06
N PRO A 373 -31.97 13.46 1.04
CA PRO A 373 -31.76 13.85 -0.37
C PRO A 373 -31.92 15.35 -0.66
N ASN A 374 -32.70 16.06 0.14
CA ASN A 374 -33.00 17.48 -0.04
C ASN A 374 -32.10 18.40 0.78
N GLU A 375 -31.10 17.88 1.50
CA GLU A 375 -30.23 18.72 2.33
C GLU A 375 -29.33 19.59 1.45
N THR A 376 -29.05 20.80 1.91
CA THR A 376 -28.28 21.79 1.14
C THR A 376 -26.79 21.65 1.37
N SER A 377 -25.97 21.90 0.33
CA SER A 377 -24.51 21.88 0.44
C SER A 377 -24.00 22.89 1.47
N GLU A 378 -24.68 24.02 1.68
CA GLU A 378 -24.32 25.02 2.68
C GLU A 378 -24.43 24.49 4.10
N ARG A 379 -25.52 23.81 4.45
CA ARG A 379 -25.71 23.19 5.76
C ARG A 379 -24.74 22.03 5.99
N ILE A 380 -24.45 21.24 4.96
CA ILE A 380 -23.45 20.18 5.01
C ILE A 380 -22.06 20.76 5.29
N LEU A 381 -21.69 21.87 4.63
CA LEU A 381 -20.43 22.58 4.90
C LEU A 381 -20.35 23.10 6.33
N GLN A 382 -21.42 23.68 6.85
CA GLN A 382 -21.47 24.16 8.25
C GLN A 382 -21.23 23.03 9.25
N VAL A 383 -21.90 21.87 9.06
CA VAL A 383 -21.70 20.69 9.91
C VAL A 383 -20.27 20.15 9.79
N THR A 384 -19.76 20.06 8.55
CA THR A 384 -18.39 19.61 8.30
C THR A 384 -17.37 20.51 9.01
N THR A 385 -17.57 21.80 8.96
CA THR A 385 -16.70 22.78 9.65
C THR A 385 -16.65 22.59 11.16
N MET A 386 -17.76 22.20 11.78
CA MET A 386 -17.84 21.93 13.21
C MET A 386 -17.28 20.56 13.62
N MET A 387 -17.18 19.61 12.69
CA MET A 387 -17.02 18.19 13.06
C MET A 387 -15.81 17.49 12.45
N LYS A 388 -15.19 18.01 11.37
CA LYS A 388 -14.13 17.32 10.62
C LYS A 388 -12.90 16.97 11.44
N ASP A 389 -12.58 17.77 12.45
CA ASP A 389 -11.42 17.57 13.33
C ASP A 389 -11.58 16.41 14.34
N ARG A 390 -12.76 15.80 14.36
CA ARG A 390 -13.12 14.71 15.29
C ARG A 390 -13.09 13.32 14.65
N VAL A 391 -12.78 13.24 13.35
CA VAL A 391 -12.83 12.00 12.60
C VAL A 391 -11.50 11.71 11.92
N SER A 392 -11.23 10.43 11.70
CA SER A 392 -10.08 9.97 10.92
C SER A 392 -10.48 9.59 9.48
N PHE A 393 -11.77 9.37 9.24
CA PHE A 393 -12.33 9.05 7.93
C PHE A 393 -13.60 9.84 7.68
N VAL A 394 -13.84 10.24 6.43
CA VAL A 394 -15.04 11.05 6.05
C VAL A 394 -16.35 10.31 6.38
N HIS A 395 -16.38 8.98 6.21
CA HIS A 395 -17.57 8.19 6.51
C HIS A 395 -17.93 8.16 8.02
N GLU A 396 -16.98 8.47 8.91
CA GLU A 396 -17.24 8.57 10.34
C GLU A 396 -18.03 9.83 10.72
N LEU A 397 -18.13 10.80 9.81
CA LEU A 397 -18.92 12.01 10.06
C LEU A 397 -20.39 11.66 10.24
N TRP A 398 -20.97 10.80 9.39
CA TRP A 398 -22.40 10.51 9.48
C TRP A 398 -22.82 9.96 10.85
N PRO A 399 -22.27 8.85 11.38
CA PRO A 399 -22.65 8.37 12.70
C PRO A 399 -22.33 9.35 13.83
N LEU A 400 -21.40 10.28 13.61
CA LEU A 400 -21.02 11.26 14.61
C LEU A 400 -21.93 12.50 14.64
N CYS A 401 -22.52 12.89 13.48
CA CYS A 401 -23.22 14.16 13.32
C CYS A 401 -24.59 14.05 12.62
N SER A 402 -25.12 12.85 12.40
CA SER A 402 -26.44 12.64 11.78
C SER A 402 -27.58 13.43 12.45
N PHE A 403 -27.45 13.67 13.79
CA PHE A 403 -28.42 14.42 14.58
C PHE A 403 -28.58 15.89 14.10
N PHE A 404 -27.65 16.45 13.33
CA PHE A 404 -27.86 17.76 12.71
C PHE A 404 -28.89 17.74 11.58
N PHE A 405 -29.06 16.60 10.93
CA PHE A 405 -29.93 16.41 9.77
C PHE A 405 -31.23 15.70 10.12
N GLU A 406 -31.17 14.77 11.09
CA GLU A 406 -32.30 13.95 11.53
C GLU A 406 -32.47 14.07 13.05
N ALA A 407 -33.71 14.27 13.49
CA ALA A 407 -34.01 14.29 14.92
C ALA A 407 -33.80 12.89 15.53
N PRO A 408 -33.26 12.78 16.75
CA PRO A 408 -33.11 11.50 17.40
C PRO A 408 -34.48 10.84 17.65
N THR A 409 -34.57 9.56 17.29
CA THR A 409 -35.75 8.72 17.54
C THR A 409 -35.59 7.90 18.80
N GLU A 410 -34.36 7.69 19.24
CA GLU A 410 -33.98 6.92 20.43
C GLU A 410 -33.00 7.74 21.28
N TYR A 411 -32.95 7.42 22.57
CA TYR A 411 -32.07 8.06 23.53
C TYR A 411 -31.17 6.99 24.18
N ASP A 412 -29.85 7.24 24.19
CA ASP A 412 -28.89 6.30 24.77
C ASP A 412 -29.18 6.07 26.26
N GLU A 413 -29.51 4.84 26.64
CA GLU A 413 -29.95 4.49 27.99
C GLU A 413 -28.88 4.82 29.04
N LYS A 414 -27.60 4.63 28.76
CA LYS A 414 -26.52 4.91 29.73
C LYS A 414 -26.38 6.44 29.94
N THR A 415 -26.49 7.19 28.86
CA THR A 415 -26.45 8.66 28.89
C THR A 415 -27.71 9.18 29.61
N ALA A 416 -28.88 8.66 29.31
CA ALA A 416 -30.14 9.03 29.97
C ALA A 416 -30.05 8.79 31.48
N LYS A 417 -29.71 7.57 31.93
CA LYS A 417 -29.53 7.26 33.36
C LYS A 417 -28.54 8.17 34.09
N LYS A 418 -27.48 8.60 33.37
CA LYS A 418 -26.44 9.44 33.98
C LYS A 418 -26.81 10.92 33.99
N ARG A 419 -27.47 11.43 32.94
CA ARG A 419 -27.62 12.86 32.67
C ARG A 419 -29.06 13.38 32.80
N TRP A 420 -30.08 12.53 32.67
CA TRP A 420 -31.47 12.88 32.93
C TRP A 420 -31.79 12.60 34.39
N LYS A 421 -32.06 13.66 35.19
CA LYS A 421 -32.34 13.61 36.61
C LYS A 421 -33.82 13.76 36.85
N GLU A 422 -34.27 13.57 38.07
CA GLU A 422 -35.70 13.71 38.49
C GLU A 422 -36.30 15.05 38.15
N ASP A 423 -35.47 16.12 38.16
CA ASP A 423 -35.86 17.49 37.85
C ASP A 423 -35.64 17.87 36.39
N SER A 424 -35.04 17.01 35.56
CA SER A 424 -34.62 17.36 34.20
C SER A 424 -35.80 17.73 33.31
N ALA A 425 -36.91 17.03 33.38
CA ALA A 425 -38.14 17.36 32.62
C ALA A 425 -38.65 18.79 32.93
N GLN A 426 -38.68 19.15 34.25
CA GLN A 426 -39.09 20.47 34.66
C GLN A 426 -38.09 21.54 34.16
N VAL A 427 -36.79 21.32 34.38
CA VAL A 427 -35.73 22.26 33.96
C VAL A 427 -35.75 22.45 32.43
N MET A 428 -35.96 21.40 31.66
CA MET A 428 -36.07 21.52 30.20
C MET A 428 -37.34 22.24 29.77
N THR A 429 -38.45 22.07 30.48
CA THR A 429 -39.69 22.82 30.22
C THR A 429 -39.50 24.33 30.49
N GLU A 430 -38.80 24.68 31.57
CA GLU A 430 -38.47 26.10 31.86
C GLU A 430 -37.51 26.67 30.82
N LEU A 431 -36.51 25.87 30.39
CA LEU A 431 -35.58 26.30 29.33
C LEU A 431 -36.31 26.54 28.00
N ILE A 432 -37.30 25.73 27.63
CA ILE A 432 -38.13 25.97 26.46
C ILE A 432 -38.76 27.36 26.52
N GLY A 433 -39.35 27.75 27.67
CA GLY A 433 -39.92 29.05 27.85
C GLY A 433 -38.91 30.22 27.68
N VAL A 434 -37.67 29.99 28.10
CA VAL A 434 -36.57 30.97 27.88
C VAL A 434 -36.25 31.07 26.38
N LEU A 435 -36.09 29.92 25.70
CA LEU A 435 -35.73 29.88 24.28
C LEU A 435 -36.84 30.44 23.37
N GLU A 436 -38.10 30.24 23.73
CA GLU A 436 -39.24 30.85 23.03
C GLU A 436 -39.19 32.40 23.03
N GLY A 437 -38.69 32.98 24.14
CA GLY A 437 -38.55 34.41 24.29
C GLY A 437 -37.35 35.06 23.59
N ILE A 438 -36.50 34.27 22.94
CA ILE A 438 -35.32 34.77 22.23
C ILE A 438 -35.71 35.16 20.79
N ASP A 439 -35.62 36.41 20.43
CA ASP A 439 -35.92 36.90 19.07
C ASP A 439 -34.75 36.62 18.11
N ASP A 440 -33.52 37.01 18.48
CA ASP A 440 -32.30 36.68 17.74
C ASP A 440 -31.70 35.39 18.30
N PHE A 441 -31.91 34.29 17.56
CA PHE A 441 -31.49 32.94 17.93
C PHE A 441 -30.03 32.62 17.53
N SER A 442 -29.15 33.66 17.48
CA SER A 442 -27.71 33.52 17.29
C SER A 442 -27.06 32.79 18.46
N LEU A 443 -25.90 32.17 18.22
CA LEU A 443 -25.14 31.42 19.23
C LEU A 443 -24.83 32.30 20.45
N GLU A 444 -24.28 33.50 20.21
CA GLU A 444 -23.83 34.46 21.26
C GLU A 444 -24.99 34.90 22.12
N ASN A 445 -26.13 35.17 21.51
CA ASN A 445 -27.32 35.66 22.22
C ASN A 445 -27.96 34.54 23.06
N GLN A 446 -28.06 33.33 22.49
CA GLN A 446 -28.51 32.16 23.27
C GLN A 446 -27.59 31.91 24.48
N GLU A 447 -26.28 31.92 24.28
CA GLU A 447 -25.30 31.68 25.34
C GLU A 447 -25.50 32.70 26.49
N GLN A 448 -25.59 33.98 26.16
CA GLN A 448 -25.76 35.05 27.15
C GLN A 448 -27.06 34.87 27.95
N ILE A 449 -28.18 34.62 27.26
CA ILE A 449 -29.50 34.56 27.89
C ILE A 449 -29.64 33.26 28.73
N VAL A 450 -29.18 32.12 28.20
CA VAL A 450 -29.28 30.86 28.93
C VAL A 450 -28.35 30.85 30.14
N HIS A 451 -27.13 31.40 30.06
CA HIS A 451 -26.25 31.52 31.21
C HIS A 451 -26.85 32.40 32.30
N ALA A 452 -27.40 33.55 31.95
CA ALA A 452 -28.06 34.45 32.90
C ALA A 452 -29.27 33.78 33.59
N TRP A 453 -30.07 33.01 32.83
CA TRP A 453 -31.18 32.25 33.37
C TRP A 453 -30.72 31.13 34.33
N VAL A 454 -29.68 30.35 33.95
CA VAL A 454 -29.12 29.31 34.81
C VAL A 454 -28.59 29.86 36.11
N GLU A 455 -27.91 31.05 36.08
CA GLU A 455 -27.41 31.73 37.26
C GLU A 455 -28.57 32.23 38.15
N GLN A 456 -29.58 32.87 37.56
CA GLN A 456 -30.76 33.35 38.27
C GLN A 456 -31.53 32.24 38.98
N LYS A 457 -31.57 31.06 38.38
CA LYS A 457 -32.26 29.89 38.94
C LYS A 457 -31.39 29.05 39.88
N GLU A 458 -30.12 29.39 40.03
CA GLU A 458 -29.14 28.65 40.82
C GLU A 458 -28.96 27.18 40.34
N TYR A 459 -29.21 26.91 39.05
CA TYR A 459 -29.01 25.59 38.43
C TYR A 459 -27.53 25.30 38.22
N LYS A 460 -27.15 24.03 38.25
CA LYS A 460 -25.80 23.60 37.84
C LYS A 460 -25.72 23.56 36.31
N LEU A 461 -24.98 24.51 35.71
CA LEU A 461 -24.83 24.66 34.27
C LEU A 461 -24.56 23.33 33.56
N GLY A 462 -23.63 22.51 34.06
CA GLY A 462 -23.31 21.23 33.49
C GLY A 462 -24.48 20.22 33.45
N ASN A 463 -25.40 20.29 34.43
CA ASN A 463 -26.58 19.44 34.43
C ASN A 463 -27.58 19.89 33.36
N VAL A 464 -27.81 21.21 33.27
CA VAL A 464 -28.68 21.80 32.24
C VAL A 464 -28.15 21.45 30.84
N MET A 465 -26.87 21.75 30.58
CA MET A 465 -26.26 21.48 29.27
C MET A 465 -26.27 19.98 28.88
N ASN A 466 -26.08 19.10 29.85
CA ASN A 466 -26.11 17.66 29.61
C ASN A 466 -27.53 17.13 29.32
N ALA A 467 -28.54 17.60 30.04
CA ALA A 467 -29.93 17.27 29.79
C ALA A 467 -30.37 17.81 28.42
N TRP A 468 -30.06 19.09 28.14
CA TRP A 468 -30.36 19.72 26.86
C TRP A 468 -29.71 18.98 25.67
N ARG A 469 -28.42 18.62 25.81
CA ARG A 469 -27.74 17.78 24.78
C ARG A 469 -28.47 16.47 24.51
N LEU A 470 -28.89 15.79 25.56
CA LEU A 470 -29.61 14.52 25.39
C LEU A 470 -30.91 14.72 24.60
N THR A 471 -31.62 15.85 24.79
CA THR A 471 -32.86 16.13 24.05
C THR A 471 -32.62 16.38 22.57
N LEU A 472 -31.51 17.02 22.19
CA LEU A 472 -31.24 17.41 20.81
C LEU A 472 -30.50 16.32 20.02
N VAL A 473 -29.64 15.56 20.69
CA VAL A 473 -28.70 14.63 20.07
C VAL A 473 -29.09 13.15 20.31
N GLY A 474 -29.82 12.86 21.37
CA GLY A 474 -30.11 11.49 21.80
C GLY A 474 -28.96 10.82 22.57
N GLU A 475 -27.76 11.43 22.54
CA GLU A 475 -26.51 10.89 23.12
C GLU A 475 -25.67 11.99 23.76
N GLY A 476 -24.54 11.58 24.38
CA GLY A 476 -23.62 12.51 25.02
C GLY A 476 -22.49 13.05 24.11
N LYS A 477 -22.69 13.13 22.80
CA LYS A 477 -21.69 13.53 21.79
C LYS A 477 -22.01 14.86 21.11
N GLY A 478 -21.13 15.35 20.24
CA GLY A 478 -21.32 16.55 19.41
C GLY A 478 -20.47 17.75 19.88
N PRO A 479 -20.55 18.88 19.16
CA PRO A 479 -19.86 20.13 19.46
C PRO A 479 -20.52 20.88 20.63
N GLY A 480 -20.30 22.20 20.74
CA GLY A 480 -20.96 23.04 21.74
C GLY A 480 -22.48 22.97 21.68
N MET A 481 -23.16 23.10 22.84
CA MET A 481 -24.62 23.05 22.85
C MET A 481 -25.26 24.20 22.06
N PHE A 482 -24.67 25.36 22.17
CA PHE A 482 -25.14 26.55 21.47
C PHE A 482 -24.90 26.47 19.97
N ASP A 483 -23.79 25.80 19.52
CA ASP A 483 -23.55 25.53 18.12
C ASP A 483 -24.65 24.61 17.55
N ILE A 484 -25.02 23.55 18.29
CA ILE A 484 -26.09 22.62 17.90
C ILE A 484 -27.43 23.35 17.81
N SER A 485 -27.79 24.08 18.84
CA SER A 485 -29.08 24.77 18.90
C SER A 485 -29.19 25.89 17.84
N ALA A 486 -28.14 26.68 17.62
CA ALA A 486 -28.12 27.73 16.61
C ALA A 486 -28.25 27.15 15.20
N PHE A 487 -27.57 26.02 14.92
CA PHE A 487 -27.67 25.30 13.63
C PHE A 487 -29.08 24.76 13.39
N LEU A 488 -29.70 24.11 14.39
CA LEU A 488 -31.05 23.55 14.28
C LEU A 488 -32.13 24.62 14.12
N GLY A 489 -31.86 25.79 14.70
CA GLY A 489 -32.83 26.87 14.78
C GLY A 489 -33.84 26.66 15.93
N LYS A 490 -34.57 27.73 16.24
CA LYS A 490 -35.47 27.83 17.39
C LYS A 490 -36.56 26.75 17.38
N GLU A 491 -37.26 26.65 16.24
CA GLU A 491 -38.42 25.76 16.11
C GLU A 491 -38.05 24.29 16.28
N GLU A 492 -37.00 23.81 15.57
CA GLU A 492 -36.53 22.43 15.65
C GLU A 492 -35.96 22.10 17.04
N THR A 493 -35.18 23.03 17.62
CA THR A 493 -34.65 22.88 18.99
C THR A 493 -35.78 22.60 19.97
N ILE A 494 -36.82 23.46 20.00
CA ILE A 494 -37.95 23.36 20.91
C ILE A 494 -38.76 22.07 20.62
N ALA A 495 -38.97 21.72 19.36
CA ALA A 495 -39.68 20.49 18.98
C ALA A 495 -39.01 19.23 19.51
N ARG A 496 -37.67 19.15 19.37
CA ARG A 496 -36.88 18.03 19.92
C ARG A 496 -36.93 17.97 21.44
N MET A 497 -36.79 19.08 22.10
CA MET A 497 -36.88 19.17 23.58
C MET A 497 -38.24 18.68 24.08
N ARG A 498 -39.35 19.10 23.46
CA ARG A 498 -40.72 18.63 23.84
C ARG A 498 -40.86 17.13 23.68
N ARG A 499 -40.40 16.59 22.52
CA ARG A 499 -40.45 15.14 22.27
C ARG A 499 -39.63 14.36 23.31
N ALA A 500 -38.43 14.84 23.65
CA ALA A 500 -37.58 14.20 24.63
C ALA A 500 -38.22 14.18 26.05
N ILE A 501 -38.88 15.27 26.44
CA ILE A 501 -39.63 15.34 27.70
C ILE A 501 -40.76 14.32 27.74
N GLU A 502 -41.48 14.14 26.61
CA GLU A 502 -42.54 13.12 26.52
C GLU A 502 -42.03 11.68 26.66
N VAL A 503 -40.83 11.40 26.18
CA VAL A 503 -40.24 10.04 26.17
C VAL A 503 -39.45 9.72 27.44
N LEU A 504 -38.75 10.72 28.00
CA LEU A 504 -37.83 10.54 29.13
C LEU A 504 -38.44 10.99 30.46
N GLY A 505 -39.50 11.77 30.45
CA GLY A 505 -40.15 12.44 31.55
C GLY A 505 -41.13 11.64 32.40
#